data_b9fa9b359c111e7372f396dc3c4345ee
#
_entry.id   b9fa9b359c111e7372f396dc3c4345ee
#
_cell.length_a   1.000
_cell.length_b   1.000
_cell.length_c   1.000
_cell.angle_alpha   90.00
_cell.angle_beta   90.00
_cell.angle_gamma   90.00
#
_symmetry.space_group_name_H-M   'P 1'
#
loop_
_entity.id
_entity.type
_entity.pdbx_description
1 polymer ?
#
loop_
_entity_poly.entity_id
_entity_poly.type
_entity_poly.pdbx_seq_one_letter_code
_entity_poly.pdbx_strand_id
1 'polypeptide(L)'
;MIRAGIVGLGWWGQMLVDSVHGRSSKIRVVAGSTRTPAKAEDYCRAKDIKLHARYEELVADPGVDAVIVATPHSEHVRQIVAAAKAGKHVYAEKPLALDIAGADAILQAVRAAGVTLGVSFQRRFHPSMIGLRKAVKGGLLGTIDYCTAEMSTSSGLGMKPGYWRTDTREAPAGAMTGIGVHIVDAIIDLVGEIDEVMCLNARRSAPYADDTTAVLLKCRNGVLATFTGCFSTVPGYRFAVAGSGGTGEVSGHFLDRLVITPMPEGKYGTAA
;
A
#
# COMPACT_ATOMS: atom_id res chain seq x y z
N MET A 1 -13.42 12.24 18.11
CA MET A 1 -12.34 12.49 17.10
C MET A 1 -11.10 11.75 17.58
N ILE A 2 -10.50 10.90 16.75
CA ILE A 2 -9.29 10.14 17.07
C ILE A 2 -8.09 11.08 17.11
N ARG A 3 -7.33 11.06 18.20
CA ARG A 3 -6.08 11.80 18.36
C ARG A 3 -4.94 10.89 17.89
N ALA A 4 -4.39 11.16 16.73
CA ALA A 4 -3.32 10.35 16.15
C ALA A 4 -1.93 10.92 16.48
N GLY A 5 -1.00 10.04 16.81
CA GLY A 5 0.43 10.29 16.77
C GLY A 5 1.03 9.78 15.47
N ILE A 6 2.09 10.39 14.95
CA ILE A 6 2.79 9.89 13.77
C ILE A 6 4.27 9.65 14.07
N VAL A 7 4.79 8.50 13.65
CA VAL A 7 6.23 8.24 13.64
C VAL A 7 6.73 8.21 12.19
N GLY A 8 7.79 9.02 11.92
CA GLY A 8 8.32 9.17 10.56
C GLY A 8 7.77 10.41 9.84
N LEU A 9 8.26 11.60 10.22
CA LEU A 9 7.89 12.89 9.62
C LEU A 9 8.80 13.29 8.43
N GLY A 10 9.15 12.30 7.60
CA GLY A 10 9.70 12.54 6.27
C GLY A 10 8.64 13.06 5.30
N TRP A 11 9.00 13.23 4.01
CA TRP A 11 8.07 13.73 2.99
C TRP A 11 6.72 12.99 3.00
N TRP A 12 6.75 11.64 3.05
CA TRP A 12 5.50 10.85 3.05
C TRP A 12 4.68 11.01 4.32
N GLY A 13 5.35 11.03 5.48
CA GLY A 13 4.65 11.24 6.75
C GLY A 13 3.96 12.61 6.80
N GLN A 14 4.60 13.66 6.28
CA GLN A 14 3.98 14.99 6.17
C GLN A 14 2.77 14.97 5.22
N MET A 15 2.85 14.25 4.09
CA MET A 15 1.72 14.05 3.18
C MET A 15 0.53 13.36 3.87
N LEU A 16 0.77 12.35 4.70
CA LEU A 16 -0.28 11.70 5.49
C LEU A 16 -0.91 12.65 6.49
N VAL A 17 -0.11 13.44 7.19
CA VAL A 17 -0.63 14.49 8.08
C VAL A 17 -1.50 15.49 7.31
N ASP A 18 -1.00 16.02 6.20
CA ASP A 18 -1.69 17.03 5.39
C ASP A 18 -3.00 16.52 4.77
N SER A 19 -3.11 15.21 4.59
CA SER A 19 -4.33 14.59 4.06
C SER A 19 -5.51 14.61 5.04
N VAL A 20 -5.24 14.65 6.34
CA VAL A 20 -6.27 14.54 7.39
C VAL A 20 -6.32 15.74 8.34
N HIS A 21 -5.18 16.34 8.65
CA HIS A 21 -5.08 17.41 9.65
C HIS A 21 -5.78 18.68 9.17
N GLY A 22 -6.78 19.13 9.94
CA GLY A 22 -7.63 20.26 9.56
C GLY A 22 -8.64 19.99 8.44
N ARG A 23 -8.68 18.76 7.90
CA ARG A 23 -9.59 18.34 6.82
C ARG A 23 -10.59 17.27 7.24
N SER A 24 -10.28 16.52 8.29
CA SER A 24 -11.13 15.45 8.80
C SER A 24 -11.76 15.82 10.14
N SER A 25 -13.07 15.57 10.27
CA SER A 25 -13.75 15.65 11.57
C SER A 25 -13.58 14.42 12.43
N LYS A 26 -12.97 13.33 11.89
CA LYS A 26 -12.85 12.03 12.55
C LYS A 26 -11.47 11.81 13.17
N ILE A 27 -10.42 12.40 12.60
CA ILE A 27 -9.03 12.20 13.02
C ILE A 27 -8.26 13.53 12.98
N ARG A 28 -7.42 13.75 13.99
CA ARG A 28 -6.45 14.86 14.03
C ARG A 28 -5.09 14.28 14.45
N VAL A 29 -4.03 14.71 13.79
CA VAL A 29 -2.66 14.42 14.23
C VAL A 29 -2.29 15.44 15.31
N VAL A 30 -2.00 14.94 16.52
CA VAL A 30 -1.72 15.78 17.72
C VAL A 30 -0.28 15.67 18.20
N ALA A 31 0.42 14.60 17.81
CA ALA A 31 1.79 14.34 18.23
C ALA A 31 2.60 13.70 17.11
N GLY A 32 3.93 13.86 17.16
CA GLY A 32 4.83 13.27 16.19
C GLY A 32 6.17 12.86 16.79
N SER A 33 6.87 11.96 16.12
CA SER A 33 8.25 11.60 16.43
C SER A 33 8.99 11.25 15.13
N THR A 34 10.27 11.57 15.06
CA THR A 34 11.09 11.25 13.89
C THR A 34 12.56 11.13 14.30
N ARG A 35 13.34 10.39 13.51
CA ARG A 35 14.79 10.19 13.77
C ARG A 35 15.59 11.50 13.82
N THR A 36 15.14 12.53 13.11
CA THR A 36 15.81 13.83 13.06
C THR A 36 14.81 14.93 13.42
N PRO A 37 14.51 15.16 14.72
CA PRO A 37 13.47 16.11 15.16
C PRO A 37 13.66 17.50 14.58
N ALA A 38 14.88 18.04 14.57
CA ALA A 38 15.19 19.38 14.07
C ALA A 38 14.68 19.65 12.64
N LYS A 39 14.54 18.61 11.78
CA LYS A 39 13.99 18.75 10.43
C LYS A 39 12.46 18.84 10.40
N ALA A 40 11.78 18.53 11.49
CA ALA A 40 10.33 18.51 11.58
C ALA A 40 9.77 19.59 12.53
N GLU A 41 10.62 20.34 13.26
CA GLU A 41 10.20 21.30 14.27
C GLU A 41 9.28 22.38 13.70
N ASP A 42 9.68 23.04 12.61
CA ASP A 42 8.89 24.12 12.02
C ASP A 42 7.56 23.58 11.45
N TYR A 43 7.60 22.41 10.82
CA TYR A 43 6.38 21.75 10.33
C TYR A 43 5.41 21.40 11.48
N CYS A 44 5.92 20.84 12.56
CA CYS A 44 5.10 20.48 13.71
C CYS A 44 4.55 21.73 14.43
N ARG A 45 5.36 22.77 14.58
CA ARG A 45 4.94 24.05 15.16
C ARG A 45 3.81 24.69 14.34
N ALA A 46 3.96 24.72 13.02
CA ALA A 46 2.95 25.30 12.13
C ALA A 46 1.59 24.58 12.17
N LYS A 47 1.59 23.31 12.60
CA LYS A 47 0.40 22.46 12.66
C LYS A 47 -0.09 22.14 14.08
N ASP A 48 0.48 22.77 15.09
CA ASP A 48 0.15 22.48 16.49
C ASP A 48 0.29 20.98 16.82
N ILE A 49 1.37 20.36 16.36
CA ILE A 49 1.73 18.96 16.60
C ILE A 49 2.84 18.92 17.63
N LYS A 50 2.62 18.24 18.77
CA LYS A 50 3.62 18.04 19.82
C LYS A 50 4.72 17.12 19.29
N LEU A 51 5.96 17.60 19.18
CA LEU A 51 7.08 16.80 18.73
C LEU A 51 7.78 16.13 19.93
N HIS A 52 7.75 14.80 19.96
CA HIS A 52 8.48 13.98 20.92
C HIS A 52 9.88 13.67 20.40
N ALA A 53 10.87 13.66 21.29
CA ALA A 53 12.25 13.35 20.95
C ALA A 53 12.41 11.87 20.54
N ARG A 54 11.64 10.98 21.19
CA ARG A 54 11.71 9.52 20.97
C ARG A 54 10.34 8.92 20.70
N TYR A 55 10.34 7.80 19.98
CA TYR A 55 9.12 7.05 19.68
C TYR A 55 8.40 6.55 20.95
N GLU A 56 9.15 6.10 21.93
CA GLU A 56 8.64 5.58 23.19
C GLU A 56 7.83 6.64 23.97
N GLU A 57 8.22 7.90 23.87
CA GLU A 57 7.48 9.02 24.48
C GLU A 57 6.17 9.29 23.74
N LEU A 58 6.16 9.18 22.41
CA LEU A 58 4.95 9.29 21.59
C LEU A 58 3.94 8.19 21.97
N VAL A 59 4.40 6.96 22.09
CA VAL A 59 3.54 5.80 22.40
C VAL A 59 2.99 5.87 23.82
N ALA A 60 3.79 6.40 24.77
CA ALA A 60 3.38 6.57 26.16
C ALA A 60 2.45 7.79 26.38
N ASP A 61 2.31 8.68 25.41
CA ASP A 61 1.48 9.89 25.56
C ASP A 61 -0.01 9.52 25.70
N PRO A 62 -0.67 9.85 26.84
CA PRO A 62 -2.09 9.57 27.04
C PRO A 62 -2.99 10.43 26.11
N GLY A 63 -2.45 11.48 25.51
CA GLY A 63 -3.11 12.29 24.52
C GLY A 63 -3.20 11.64 23.14
N VAL A 64 -2.61 10.45 22.92
CA VAL A 64 -2.59 9.71 21.65
C VAL A 64 -3.47 8.47 21.75
N ASP A 65 -4.44 8.32 20.85
CA ASP A 65 -5.34 7.16 20.75
C ASP A 65 -4.83 6.13 19.72
N ALA A 66 -4.20 6.62 18.64
CA ALA A 66 -3.73 5.81 17.52
C ALA A 66 -2.35 6.29 17.02
N VAL A 67 -1.56 5.37 16.47
CA VAL A 67 -0.23 5.68 15.90
C VAL A 67 -0.23 5.42 14.39
N ILE A 68 0.19 6.42 13.62
CA ILE A 68 0.50 6.30 12.20
C ILE A 68 2.00 5.96 12.07
N VAL A 69 2.31 4.83 11.44
CA VAL A 69 3.70 4.37 11.23
C VAL A 69 4.08 4.63 9.77
N ALA A 70 5.01 5.58 9.55
CA ALA A 70 5.49 6.02 8.23
C ALA A 70 7.03 6.05 8.15
N THR A 71 7.66 5.07 8.75
CA THR A 71 9.13 4.90 8.86
C THR A 71 9.66 3.94 7.78
N PRO A 72 10.98 3.71 7.68
CA PRO A 72 11.52 2.60 6.91
C PRO A 72 10.95 1.25 7.35
N HIS A 73 10.89 0.31 6.40
CA HIS A 73 10.14 -0.94 6.57
C HIS A 73 10.67 -1.81 7.72
N SER A 74 11.98 -1.81 7.96
CA SER A 74 12.64 -2.55 9.06
C SER A 74 12.16 -2.11 10.46
N GLU A 75 11.64 -0.89 10.59
CA GLU A 75 11.13 -0.37 11.86
C GLU A 75 9.69 -0.77 12.16
N HIS A 76 8.92 -1.21 11.16
CA HIS A 76 7.49 -1.43 11.29
C HIS A 76 7.15 -2.42 12.40
N VAL A 77 7.78 -3.60 12.39
CA VAL A 77 7.48 -4.65 13.39
C VAL A 77 7.65 -4.12 14.81
N ARG A 78 8.81 -3.55 15.11
CA ARG A 78 9.12 -3.01 16.44
C ARG A 78 8.12 -1.93 16.87
N GLN A 79 7.84 -1.00 15.98
CA GLN A 79 6.97 0.14 16.27
C GLN A 79 5.50 -0.27 16.42
N ILE A 80 5.00 -1.11 15.53
CA ILE A 80 3.62 -1.57 15.59
C ILE A 80 3.36 -2.41 16.84
N VAL A 81 4.28 -3.35 17.16
CA VAL A 81 4.18 -4.17 18.37
C VAL A 81 4.21 -3.31 19.63
N ALA A 82 5.09 -2.30 19.68
CA ALA A 82 5.16 -1.40 20.84
C ALA A 82 3.88 -0.55 20.99
N ALA A 83 3.34 -0.01 19.89
CA ALA A 83 2.07 0.73 19.90
C ALA A 83 0.90 -0.15 20.37
N ALA A 84 0.80 -1.37 19.85
CA ALA A 84 -0.25 -2.32 20.24
C ALA A 84 -0.16 -2.66 21.74
N LYS A 85 1.04 -2.98 22.26
CA LYS A 85 1.26 -3.24 23.69
C LYS A 85 0.91 -2.05 24.59
N ALA A 86 1.01 -0.82 24.09
CA ALA A 86 0.58 0.40 24.78
C ALA A 86 -0.91 0.70 24.61
N GLY A 87 -1.69 -0.22 24.02
CA GLY A 87 -3.13 -0.05 23.81
C GLY A 87 -3.50 0.95 22.72
N LYS A 88 -2.55 1.32 21.82
CA LYS A 88 -2.83 2.26 20.74
C LYS A 88 -3.28 1.52 19.49
N HIS A 89 -4.33 2.04 18.83
CA HIS A 89 -4.66 1.61 17.47
C HIS A 89 -3.52 1.96 16.52
N VAL A 90 -3.37 1.24 15.41
CA VAL A 90 -2.27 1.44 14.47
C VAL A 90 -2.76 1.60 13.04
N TYR A 91 -2.22 2.59 12.34
CA TYR A 91 -2.29 2.70 10.89
C TYR A 91 -0.85 2.65 10.36
N ALA A 92 -0.50 1.58 9.65
CA ALA A 92 0.86 1.34 9.18
C ALA A 92 0.99 1.52 7.67
N GLU A 93 2.08 2.15 7.23
CA GLU A 93 2.47 2.12 5.83
C GLU A 93 2.81 0.70 5.37
N LYS A 94 2.64 0.49 4.09
CA LYS A 94 2.98 -0.78 3.42
C LYS A 94 4.49 -0.81 3.04
N PRO A 95 5.09 -2.00 2.95
CA PRO A 95 4.58 -3.30 3.39
C PRO A 95 4.45 -3.36 4.90
N LEU A 96 3.54 -4.19 5.40
CA LEU A 96 3.33 -4.35 6.85
C LEU A 96 4.59 -4.81 7.57
N ALA A 97 5.28 -5.78 6.99
CA ALA A 97 6.55 -6.33 7.44
C ALA A 97 7.38 -6.77 6.23
N LEU A 98 8.64 -7.11 6.44
CA LEU A 98 9.56 -7.61 5.42
C LEU A 98 9.58 -9.14 5.31
N ASP A 99 9.02 -9.83 6.29
CA ASP A 99 8.89 -11.28 6.32
C ASP A 99 7.60 -11.72 7.04
N ILE A 100 7.29 -13.01 6.93
CA ILE A 100 6.09 -13.62 7.53
C ILE A 100 6.17 -13.58 9.05
N ALA A 101 7.33 -13.88 9.64
CA ALA A 101 7.49 -13.90 11.10
C ALA A 101 7.21 -12.53 11.73
N GLY A 102 7.67 -11.46 11.09
CA GLY A 102 7.37 -10.09 11.49
C GLY A 102 5.89 -9.75 11.38
N ALA A 103 5.24 -10.18 10.28
CA ALA A 103 3.80 -9.98 10.12
C ALA A 103 3.00 -10.74 11.19
N ASP A 104 3.37 -11.99 11.50
CA ASP A 104 2.74 -12.80 12.53
C ASP A 104 2.91 -12.17 13.92
N ALA A 105 4.11 -11.66 14.24
CA ALA A 105 4.36 -10.97 15.50
C ALA A 105 3.49 -9.71 15.67
N ILE A 106 3.30 -8.94 14.58
CA ILE A 106 2.38 -7.81 14.57
C ILE A 106 0.94 -8.27 14.84
N LEU A 107 0.45 -9.25 14.09
CA LEU A 107 -0.92 -9.75 14.21
C LEU A 107 -1.20 -10.31 15.61
N GLN A 108 -0.25 -11.04 16.19
CA GLN A 108 -0.33 -11.54 17.55
C GLN A 108 -0.44 -10.40 18.58
N ALA A 109 0.42 -9.40 18.49
CA ALA A 109 0.42 -8.27 19.41
C ALA A 109 -0.89 -7.45 19.33
N VAL A 110 -1.37 -7.19 18.11
CA VAL A 110 -2.61 -6.44 17.86
C VAL A 110 -3.83 -7.19 18.42
N ARG A 111 -3.91 -8.51 18.18
CA ARG A 111 -4.99 -9.36 18.72
C ARG A 111 -4.95 -9.42 20.23
N ALA A 112 -3.78 -9.63 20.82
CA ALA A 112 -3.62 -9.72 22.28
C ALA A 112 -3.99 -8.42 22.98
N ALA A 113 -3.73 -7.27 22.37
CA ALA A 113 -4.07 -5.96 22.91
C ALA A 113 -5.52 -5.52 22.60
N GLY A 114 -6.24 -6.21 21.72
CA GLY A 114 -7.61 -5.84 21.30
C GLY A 114 -7.66 -4.52 20.54
N VAL A 115 -6.57 -4.10 19.89
CA VAL A 115 -6.49 -2.84 19.12
C VAL A 115 -6.75 -3.07 17.63
N THR A 116 -7.07 -2.01 16.91
CA THR A 116 -7.29 -2.06 15.46
C THR A 116 -5.98 -1.80 14.73
N LEU A 117 -5.70 -2.60 13.70
CA LEU A 117 -4.63 -2.38 12.73
C LEU A 117 -5.21 -2.09 11.35
N GLY A 118 -4.82 -0.97 10.75
CA GLY A 118 -5.04 -0.67 9.34
C GLY A 118 -3.71 -0.64 8.59
N VAL A 119 -3.68 -1.18 7.36
CA VAL A 119 -2.51 -1.11 6.47
C VAL A 119 -2.82 -0.18 5.30
N SER A 120 -1.86 0.66 4.94
CA SER A 120 -2.02 1.74 3.95
C SER A 120 -2.05 1.22 2.51
N PHE A 121 -3.10 0.49 2.16
CA PHE A 121 -3.42 0.16 0.77
C PHE A 121 -4.43 1.17 0.22
N GLN A 122 -4.06 2.45 0.19
CA GLN A 122 -4.93 3.58 -0.15
C GLN A 122 -5.56 3.48 -1.56
N ARG A 123 -4.94 2.75 -2.49
CA ARG A 123 -5.49 2.53 -3.84
C ARG A 123 -6.84 1.85 -3.84
N ARG A 124 -7.14 1.01 -2.85
CA ARG A 124 -8.47 0.39 -2.65
C ARG A 124 -9.61 1.41 -2.56
N PHE A 125 -9.32 2.63 -2.11
CA PHE A 125 -10.29 3.69 -1.87
C PHE A 125 -10.36 4.71 -3.00
N HIS A 126 -9.59 4.51 -4.06
CA HIS A 126 -9.71 5.37 -5.25
C HIS A 126 -11.07 5.13 -5.95
N PRO A 127 -11.78 6.19 -6.40
CA PRO A 127 -13.12 6.05 -6.99
C PRO A 127 -13.22 5.03 -8.11
N SER A 128 -12.24 4.98 -9.02
CA SER A 128 -12.22 4.00 -10.11
C SER A 128 -12.02 2.57 -9.61
N MET A 129 -11.19 2.34 -8.58
CA MET A 129 -11.03 1.01 -7.97
C MET A 129 -12.28 0.58 -7.21
N ILE A 130 -12.97 1.50 -6.55
CA ILE A 130 -14.29 1.25 -5.95
C ILE A 130 -15.31 0.89 -7.04
N GLY A 131 -15.30 1.60 -8.17
CA GLY A 131 -16.16 1.31 -9.32
C GLY A 131 -15.89 -0.09 -9.90
N LEU A 132 -14.62 -0.43 -10.12
CA LEU A 132 -14.23 -1.76 -10.60
C LEU A 132 -14.63 -2.85 -9.60
N ARG A 133 -14.42 -2.64 -8.30
CA ARG A 133 -14.85 -3.57 -7.24
C ARG A 133 -16.36 -3.82 -7.30
N LYS A 134 -17.18 -2.77 -7.48
CA LYS A 134 -18.62 -2.90 -7.63
C LYS A 134 -18.98 -3.73 -8.85
N ALA A 135 -18.32 -3.55 -10.00
CA ALA A 135 -18.55 -4.33 -11.20
C ALA A 135 -18.21 -5.82 -11.00
N VAL A 136 -17.04 -6.11 -10.40
CA VAL A 136 -16.59 -7.50 -10.14
C VAL A 136 -17.50 -8.16 -9.10
N LYS A 137 -17.64 -7.56 -7.90
CA LYS A 137 -18.43 -8.17 -6.81
C LYS A 137 -19.93 -8.20 -7.09
N GLY A 138 -20.44 -7.28 -7.92
CA GLY A 138 -21.82 -7.24 -8.38
C GLY A 138 -22.13 -8.21 -9.51
N GLY A 139 -21.15 -8.99 -9.99
CA GLY A 139 -21.34 -9.99 -11.04
C GLY A 139 -21.46 -9.42 -12.46
N LEU A 140 -21.24 -8.12 -12.67
CA LEU A 140 -21.37 -7.47 -13.97
C LEU A 140 -20.43 -8.06 -15.03
N LEU A 141 -19.25 -8.56 -14.60
CA LEU A 141 -18.26 -9.17 -15.47
C LEU A 141 -18.44 -10.70 -15.62
N GLY A 142 -19.49 -11.27 -15.02
CA GLY A 142 -19.73 -12.72 -15.04
C GLY A 142 -18.68 -13.50 -14.23
N THR A 143 -18.37 -14.72 -14.68
CA THR A 143 -17.28 -15.52 -14.13
C THR A 143 -15.96 -14.89 -14.54
N ILE A 144 -15.10 -14.59 -13.56
CA ILE A 144 -13.78 -13.99 -13.83
C ILE A 144 -12.82 -15.06 -14.33
N ASP A 145 -12.23 -14.81 -15.49
CA ASP A 145 -11.29 -15.74 -16.14
C ASP A 145 -9.83 -15.37 -15.86
N TYR A 146 -9.47 -14.08 -16.02
CA TYR A 146 -8.11 -13.63 -15.76
C TYR A 146 -8.03 -12.16 -15.34
N CYS A 147 -6.86 -11.78 -14.81
CA CYS A 147 -6.51 -10.41 -14.46
C CYS A 147 -5.11 -10.06 -15.01
N THR A 148 -4.97 -8.85 -15.54
CA THR A 148 -3.66 -8.31 -15.93
C THR A 148 -3.43 -6.96 -15.28
N ALA A 149 -2.19 -6.68 -14.85
CA ALA A 149 -1.89 -5.41 -14.22
C ALA A 149 -0.47 -4.91 -14.54
N GLU A 150 -0.32 -3.60 -14.53
CA GLU A 150 0.96 -2.92 -14.68
C GLU A 150 1.02 -1.74 -13.71
N MET A 151 2.19 -1.54 -13.12
CA MET A 151 2.47 -0.34 -12.34
C MET A 151 3.90 0.09 -12.54
N SER A 152 4.08 1.34 -12.94
CA SER A 152 5.40 1.92 -13.18
C SER A 152 5.57 3.28 -12.54
N THR A 153 6.83 3.61 -12.25
CA THR A 153 7.27 4.93 -11.79
C THR A 153 8.69 5.20 -12.34
N SER A 154 9.12 6.45 -12.28
CA SER A 154 10.49 6.83 -12.59
C SER A 154 11.39 6.94 -11.36
N SER A 155 10.89 6.59 -10.17
CA SER A 155 11.57 6.85 -8.89
C SER A 155 12.91 6.11 -8.75
N GLY A 156 13.07 4.97 -9.40
CA GLY A 156 14.32 4.19 -9.40
C GLY A 156 15.50 4.91 -10.06
N LEU A 157 15.22 5.71 -11.09
CA LEU A 157 16.25 6.47 -11.81
C LEU A 157 16.92 7.56 -10.96
N GLY A 158 16.15 8.12 -10.01
CA GLY A 158 16.65 9.19 -9.11
C GLY A 158 17.22 8.70 -7.80
N MET A 159 17.30 7.39 -7.56
CA MET A 159 17.84 6.84 -6.31
C MET A 159 19.34 7.13 -6.20
N LYS A 160 19.77 7.57 -5.01
CA LYS A 160 21.17 7.88 -4.70
C LYS A 160 21.73 6.82 -3.74
N PRO A 161 23.07 6.61 -3.73
CA PRO A 161 23.71 5.76 -2.73
C PRO A 161 23.33 6.20 -1.31
N GLY A 162 23.08 5.23 -0.43
CA GLY A 162 22.71 5.48 0.96
C GLY A 162 21.25 5.91 1.17
N TYR A 163 20.45 6.02 0.13
CA TYR A 163 19.01 6.14 0.29
C TYR A 163 18.44 4.80 0.76
N TRP A 164 17.67 4.82 1.83
CA TRP A 164 17.24 3.59 2.53
C TRP A 164 16.55 2.55 1.62
N ARG A 165 15.83 2.99 0.57
CA ARG A 165 15.20 2.07 -0.39
C ARG A 165 16.18 1.39 -1.36
N THR A 166 17.47 1.78 -1.37
CA THR A 166 18.52 1.08 -2.12
C THR A 166 19.13 -0.07 -1.32
N ASP A 167 18.81 -0.17 -0.03
CA ASP A 167 19.22 -1.28 0.82
C ASP A 167 18.28 -2.47 0.57
N THR A 168 18.83 -3.62 0.18
CA THR A 168 18.07 -4.85 -0.05
C THR A 168 17.40 -5.39 1.21
N ARG A 169 17.88 -4.97 2.40
CA ARG A 169 17.20 -5.29 3.67
C ARG A 169 15.89 -4.51 3.85
N GLU A 170 15.77 -3.34 3.22
CA GLU A 170 14.56 -2.50 3.26
C GLU A 170 13.63 -2.76 2.07
N ALA A 171 14.20 -3.20 0.94
CA ALA A 171 13.48 -3.48 -0.29
C ALA A 171 13.99 -4.77 -0.95
N PRO A 172 13.77 -5.95 -0.33
CA PRO A 172 14.37 -7.22 -0.75
C PRO A 172 14.01 -7.64 -2.18
N ALA A 173 12.91 -7.17 -2.71
CA ALA A 173 12.45 -7.44 -4.08
C ALA A 173 12.30 -6.16 -4.92
N GLY A 174 13.09 -5.12 -4.64
CA GLY A 174 13.16 -3.89 -5.43
C GLY A 174 11.78 -3.29 -5.77
N ALA A 175 11.45 -3.25 -7.06
CA ALA A 175 10.17 -2.73 -7.55
C ALA A 175 8.97 -3.45 -6.94
N MET A 176 9.07 -4.76 -6.68
CA MET A 176 8.01 -5.54 -6.04
C MET A 176 7.67 -5.01 -4.64
N THR A 177 8.69 -4.75 -3.80
CA THR A 177 8.50 -4.22 -2.44
C THR A 177 7.87 -2.82 -2.47
N GLY A 178 8.27 -1.98 -3.41
CA GLY A 178 7.84 -0.58 -3.45
C GLY A 178 6.46 -0.37 -4.07
N ILE A 179 6.19 -0.99 -5.21
CA ILE A 179 4.97 -0.78 -6.00
C ILE A 179 4.18 -2.07 -6.27
N GLY A 180 4.84 -3.20 -6.50
CA GLY A 180 4.17 -4.46 -6.81
C GLY A 180 3.22 -4.93 -5.70
N VAL A 181 3.52 -4.61 -4.45
CA VAL A 181 2.65 -4.92 -3.29
C VAL A 181 1.25 -4.30 -3.42
N HIS A 182 1.10 -3.16 -4.09
CA HIS A 182 -0.22 -2.57 -4.36
C HIS A 182 -1.03 -3.37 -5.39
N ILE A 183 -0.35 -3.99 -6.36
CA ILE A 183 -1.01 -4.85 -7.35
C ILE A 183 -1.44 -6.16 -6.70
N VAL A 184 -0.57 -6.77 -5.89
CA VAL A 184 -0.92 -7.99 -5.13
C VAL A 184 -2.13 -7.74 -4.24
N ASP A 185 -2.15 -6.62 -3.53
CA ASP A 185 -3.28 -6.21 -2.71
C ASP A 185 -4.58 -6.05 -3.52
N ALA A 186 -4.51 -5.44 -4.71
CA ALA A 186 -5.65 -5.27 -5.58
C ALA A 186 -6.16 -6.61 -6.14
N ILE A 187 -5.26 -7.54 -6.50
CA ILE A 187 -5.62 -8.89 -6.95
C ILE A 187 -6.36 -9.63 -5.83
N ILE A 188 -5.82 -9.64 -4.62
CA ILE A 188 -6.46 -10.31 -3.47
C ILE A 188 -7.85 -9.70 -3.18
N ASP A 189 -7.97 -8.38 -3.23
CA ASP A 189 -9.23 -7.68 -2.93
C ASP A 189 -10.33 -7.93 -3.98
N LEU A 190 -9.96 -7.95 -5.26
CA LEU A 190 -10.91 -7.97 -6.37
C LEU A 190 -11.12 -9.37 -6.95
N VAL A 191 -10.07 -10.17 -7.03
CA VAL A 191 -10.04 -11.42 -7.78
C VAL A 191 -10.08 -12.62 -6.86
N GLY A 192 -9.15 -12.72 -5.89
CA GLY A 192 -9.12 -13.83 -4.94
C GLY A 192 -7.76 -14.05 -4.29
N GLU A 193 -7.73 -14.93 -3.30
CA GLU A 193 -6.49 -15.33 -2.62
C GLU A 193 -5.53 -16.03 -3.57
N ILE A 194 -4.23 -15.68 -3.48
CA ILE A 194 -3.17 -16.23 -4.32
C ILE A 194 -2.71 -17.57 -3.73
N ASP A 195 -2.55 -18.57 -4.60
CA ASP A 195 -2.10 -19.91 -4.26
C ASP A 195 -0.70 -20.23 -4.82
N GLU A 196 -0.47 -19.90 -6.10
CA GLU A 196 0.79 -20.17 -6.78
C GLU A 196 1.40 -18.89 -7.34
N VAL A 197 2.73 -18.78 -7.30
CA VAL A 197 3.49 -17.60 -7.75
C VAL A 197 4.71 -18.04 -8.56
N MET A 198 4.90 -17.42 -9.74
CA MET A 198 6.16 -17.41 -10.47
C MET A 198 6.59 -15.94 -10.65
N CYS A 199 7.80 -15.61 -10.23
CA CYS A 199 8.29 -14.23 -10.24
C CYS A 199 9.72 -14.15 -10.78
N LEU A 200 9.95 -13.18 -11.65
CA LEU A 200 11.26 -12.81 -12.17
C LEU A 200 11.53 -11.34 -11.86
N ASN A 201 12.72 -11.08 -11.31
CA ASN A 201 13.23 -9.72 -11.07
C ASN A 201 14.45 -9.46 -11.94
N ALA A 202 14.59 -8.23 -12.38
CA ALA A 202 15.74 -7.75 -13.12
C ALA A 202 16.13 -6.33 -12.69
N ARG A 203 17.42 -6.04 -12.77
CA ARG A 203 17.96 -4.69 -12.68
C ARG A 203 18.45 -4.27 -14.07
N ARG A 204 17.83 -3.26 -14.66
CA ARG A 204 18.10 -2.81 -16.02
C ARG A 204 18.62 -1.37 -16.08
N SER A 205 17.91 -0.44 -15.50
CA SER A 205 18.17 1.00 -15.62
C SER A 205 18.39 1.69 -14.28
N ALA A 206 17.78 1.21 -13.21
CA ALA A 206 18.02 1.76 -11.87
C ALA A 206 19.40 1.33 -11.35
N PRO A 207 20.18 2.26 -10.77
CA PRO A 207 21.56 1.96 -10.42
C PRO A 207 21.72 1.06 -9.19
N TYR A 208 20.72 1.00 -8.29
CA TYR A 208 20.92 0.42 -6.95
C TYR A 208 19.86 -0.61 -6.51
N ALA A 209 18.85 -0.89 -7.32
CA ALA A 209 17.80 -1.85 -6.96
C ALA A 209 17.31 -2.61 -8.20
N ASP A 210 16.71 -3.78 -8.00
CA ASP A 210 15.95 -4.43 -9.06
C ASP A 210 14.76 -3.55 -9.42
N ASP A 211 14.75 -3.11 -10.68
CA ASP A 211 13.81 -2.09 -11.14
C ASP A 211 12.63 -2.66 -11.93
N THR A 212 12.71 -3.92 -12.32
CA THR A 212 11.69 -4.56 -13.13
C THR A 212 11.32 -5.92 -12.51
N THR A 213 10.02 -6.15 -12.35
CA THR A 213 9.45 -7.40 -11.83
C THR A 213 8.35 -7.87 -12.77
N ALA A 214 8.37 -9.14 -13.17
CA ALA A 214 7.31 -9.80 -13.90
C ALA A 214 6.78 -10.98 -13.08
N VAL A 215 5.46 -11.10 -12.95
CA VAL A 215 4.83 -12.08 -12.07
C VAL A 215 3.66 -12.75 -12.78
N LEU A 216 3.61 -14.07 -12.64
CA LEU A 216 2.47 -14.92 -12.96
C LEU A 216 1.91 -15.51 -11.67
N LEU A 217 0.60 -15.44 -11.50
CA LEU A 217 -0.12 -15.88 -10.30
C LEU A 217 -1.27 -16.80 -10.68
N LYS A 218 -1.57 -17.75 -9.78
CA LYS A 218 -2.84 -18.47 -9.79
C LYS A 218 -3.55 -18.26 -8.46
N CYS A 219 -4.80 -17.85 -8.54
CA CYS A 219 -5.65 -17.71 -7.37
C CYS A 219 -6.29 -19.05 -6.99
N ARG A 220 -6.66 -19.22 -5.72
CA ARG A 220 -7.34 -20.43 -5.21
C ARG A 220 -8.64 -20.75 -5.92
N ASN A 221 -9.34 -19.75 -6.43
CA ASN A 221 -10.56 -19.89 -7.25
C ASN A 221 -10.29 -20.25 -8.72
N GLY A 222 -9.03 -20.50 -9.09
CA GLY A 222 -8.61 -20.88 -10.43
C GLY A 222 -8.27 -19.73 -11.37
N VAL A 223 -8.57 -18.48 -11.01
CA VAL A 223 -8.27 -17.31 -11.85
C VAL A 223 -6.77 -17.13 -12.00
N LEU A 224 -6.31 -16.87 -13.23
CA LEU A 224 -4.92 -16.53 -13.52
C LEU A 224 -4.72 -15.01 -13.51
N ALA A 225 -3.61 -14.57 -12.97
CA ALA A 225 -3.27 -13.16 -12.99
C ALA A 225 -1.79 -12.94 -13.38
N THR A 226 -1.54 -11.85 -14.11
CA THR A 226 -0.18 -11.42 -14.44
C THR A 226 0.00 -9.96 -14.05
N PHE A 227 1.21 -9.61 -13.62
CA PHE A 227 1.54 -8.21 -13.52
C PHE A 227 3.01 -7.91 -13.78
N THR A 228 3.26 -6.67 -14.21
CA THR A 228 4.61 -6.11 -14.32
C THR A 228 4.73 -4.88 -13.46
N GLY A 229 5.81 -4.80 -12.66
CA GLY A 229 6.21 -3.62 -11.90
C GLY A 229 7.53 -3.05 -12.43
N CYS A 230 7.62 -1.72 -12.59
CA CYS A 230 8.86 -1.08 -13.04
C CYS A 230 9.10 0.26 -12.34
N PHE A 231 10.34 0.48 -11.83
CA PHE A 231 10.75 1.74 -11.20
C PHE A 231 11.44 2.73 -12.13
N SER A 232 11.73 2.35 -13.37
CA SER A 232 12.68 3.07 -14.24
C SER A 232 12.06 3.47 -15.57
N THR A 233 10.75 3.70 -15.60
CA THR A 233 10.06 4.12 -16.82
C THR A 233 9.00 5.18 -16.53
N VAL A 234 8.24 5.56 -17.54
CA VAL A 234 7.14 6.53 -17.42
C VAL A 234 6.13 6.05 -16.37
N PRO A 235 5.72 6.91 -15.44
CA PRO A 235 4.70 6.56 -14.46
C PRO A 235 3.38 6.14 -15.10
N GLY A 236 2.85 5.01 -14.66
CA GLY A 236 1.61 4.46 -15.18
C GLY A 236 0.97 3.45 -14.22
N TYR A 237 -0.32 3.24 -14.41
CA TYR A 237 -1.09 2.21 -13.74
C TYR A 237 -2.12 1.63 -14.70
N ARG A 238 -2.21 0.33 -14.73
CA ARG A 238 -3.27 -0.42 -15.42
C ARG A 238 -3.64 -1.64 -14.60
N PHE A 239 -4.92 -1.86 -14.40
CA PHE A 239 -5.47 -3.04 -13.73
C PHE A 239 -6.74 -3.45 -14.46
N ALA A 240 -6.70 -4.59 -15.13
CA ALA A 240 -7.81 -5.09 -15.94
C ALA A 240 -8.26 -6.47 -15.45
N VAL A 241 -9.57 -6.64 -15.34
CA VAL A 241 -10.24 -7.91 -15.00
C VAL A 241 -11.12 -8.29 -16.15
N ALA A 242 -10.98 -9.51 -16.63
CA ALA A 242 -11.78 -10.07 -17.70
C ALA A 242 -12.59 -11.27 -17.21
N GLY A 243 -13.82 -11.35 -17.65
CA GLY A 243 -14.73 -12.44 -17.34
C GLY A 243 -15.77 -12.66 -18.45
N SER A 244 -16.60 -13.67 -18.29
CA SER A 244 -17.57 -14.11 -19.27
C SER A 244 -18.64 -13.06 -19.62
N GLY A 245 -18.86 -12.06 -18.76
CA GLY A 245 -19.82 -10.97 -18.97
C GLY A 245 -19.18 -9.68 -19.52
N GLY A 246 -17.85 -9.63 -19.63
CA GLY A 246 -17.14 -8.44 -20.12
C GLY A 246 -15.82 -8.18 -19.39
N THR A 247 -15.29 -6.98 -19.62
CA THR A 247 -14.02 -6.53 -18.99
C THR A 247 -14.21 -5.24 -18.23
N GLY A 248 -13.43 -5.07 -17.16
CA GLY A 248 -13.30 -3.83 -16.41
C GLY A 248 -11.83 -3.43 -16.28
N GLU A 249 -11.50 -2.20 -16.64
CA GLU A 249 -10.14 -1.69 -16.57
C GLU A 249 -10.07 -0.36 -15.83
N VAL A 250 -9.15 -0.27 -14.86
CA VAL A 250 -8.69 0.99 -14.29
C VAL A 250 -7.33 1.31 -14.85
N SER A 251 -7.16 2.53 -15.37
CA SER A 251 -5.90 2.98 -15.96
C SER A 251 -5.63 4.47 -15.71
N GLY A 252 -4.45 4.92 -16.15
CA GLY A 252 -3.95 6.28 -15.97
C GLY A 252 -3.00 6.41 -14.78
N HIS A 253 -2.11 7.40 -14.83
CA HIS A 253 -1.12 7.63 -13.77
C HIS A 253 -1.76 7.82 -12.38
N PHE A 254 -2.91 8.49 -12.34
CA PHE A 254 -3.65 8.75 -11.11
C PHE A 254 -4.85 7.81 -10.91
N LEU A 255 -4.92 6.68 -11.62
CA LEU A 255 -6.07 5.77 -11.59
C LEU A 255 -7.39 6.47 -11.99
N ASP A 256 -7.33 7.48 -12.82
CA ASP A 256 -8.41 8.43 -13.10
C ASP A 256 -9.38 7.94 -14.17
N ARG A 257 -9.11 6.80 -14.81
CA ARG A 257 -9.94 6.21 -15.84
C ARG A 257 -10.46 4.84 -15.42
N LEU A 258 -11.79 4.65 -15.46
CA LEU A 258 -12.46 3.36 -15.36
C LEU A 258 -13.23 3.11 -16.65
N VAL A 259 -13.01 1.97 -17.28
CA VAL A 259 -13.76 1.52 -18.46
C VAL A 259 -14.35 0.15 -18.16
N ILE A 260 -15.65 0.02 -18.35
CA ILE A 260 -16.35 -1.27 -18.33
C ILE A 260 -16.82 -1.55 -19.75
N THR A 261 -16.42 -2.67 -20.32
CA THR A 261 -16.80 -3.11 -21.64
C THR A 261 -17.61 -4.40 -21.49
N PRO A 262 -18.93 -4.36 -21.72
CA PRO A 262 -19.75 -5.57 -21.65
C PRO A 262 -19.40 -6.54 -22.79
N MET A 263 -19.70 -7.82 -22.60
CA MET A 263 -19.63 -8.80 -23.69
C MET A 263 -20.55 -8.37 -24.81
N PRO A 264 -20.06 -8.28 -26.07
CA PRO A 264 -20.92 -7.93 -27.20
C PRO A 264 -22.00 -9.01 -27.45
N GLU A 265 -23.21 -8.56 -27.77
CA GLU A 265 -24.27 -9.46 -28.18
C GLU A 265 -23.98 -10.05 -29.57
N GLY A 266 -24.32 -11.32 -29.81
CA GLY A 266 -24.21 -11.97 -31.10
C GLY A 266 -23.16 -13.09 -31.20
N LYS A 267 -22.64 -13.33 -32.42
CA LYS A 267 -21.95 -14.55 -32.87
C LYS A 267 -20.84 -15.13 -31.94
N TYR A 268 -20.29 -14.32 -31.03
CA TYR A 268 -19.22 -14.70 -30.10
C TYR A 268 -19.60 -14.52 -28.62
N GLY A 269 -20.75 -13.93 -28.34
CA GLY A 269 -21.18 -13.69 -26.96
C GLY A 269 -22.53 -14.31 -26.76
N THR A 270 -22.70 -15.15 -25.85
CA THR A 270 -23.88 -15.82 -25.37
C THR A 270 -24.25 -17.11 -26.13
N ALA A 271 -23.92 -18.23 -25.51
CA ALA A 271 -24.83 -19.34 -25.51
C ALA A 271 -26.20 -18.82 -25.00
N ALA A 272 -27.20 -18.94 -25.81
CA ALA A 272 -28.58 -18.70 -25.43
C ALA A 272 -28.98 -19.57 -24.25
#